data_bafdec2033628cfce8dfe35bbc134084
#
_entry.id   bafdec2033628cfce8dfe35bbc134084
#
_cell.length_a   1.000
_cell.length_b   1.000
_cell.length_c   1.000
_cell.angle_alpha   90.00
_cell.angle_beta   90.00
_cell.angle_gamma   90.00
#
_symmetry.space_group_name_H-M   'P 1'
#
loop_
_entity.id
_entity.type
_entity.pdbx_description
1 polymer ?
#
loop_
_entity_poly.entity_id
_entity_poly.type
_entity_poly.pdbx_seq_one_letter_code
_entity_poly.pdbx_strand_id
1 'polypeptide(L)'
;MTQPSPTRPPLNIVIACGGTGGHLFPGIAVAQELKKRGHKVTLLISQKKVDAQASKNYGDLDFRVIEAIAMPKIPSLGLLGFGLRLYKAIRFSRNLLDEVSADAVIGMGGFTSFPPVYAAHRKGIRTYVHD
;
A
#
# COMPACT_ATOMS: atom_id res chain seq x y z
N MET A 1 28.80 12.44 15.29
CA MET A 1 27.76 11.72 16.02
C MET A 1 27.43 10.42 15.31
N THR A 2 27.82 9.32 15.88
CA THR A 2 27.52 8.01 15.32
C THR A 2 26.06 7.66 15.58
N GLN A 3 25.33 7.35 14.52
CA GLN A 3 24.01 6.81 14.67
C GLN A 3 24.12 5.42 15.31
N PRO A 4 23.27 5.08 16.28
CA PRO A 4 23.30 3.74 16.82
C PRO A 4 22.99 2.76 15.68
N SER A 5 23.76 1.68 15.61
CA SER A 5 23.47 0.60 14.66
C SER A 5 22.04 0.12 14.88
N PRO A 6 21.28 -0.13 13.79
CA PRO A 6 19.95 -0.67 13.96
C PRO A 6 20.03 -1.98 14.74
N THR A 7 19.36 -2.04 15.90
CA THR A 7 19.33 -3.23 16.76
C THR A 7 18.47 -4.34 16.16
N ARG A 8 17.78 -4.05 15.04
CA ARG A 8 16.90 -4.99 14.35
C ARG A 8 17.26 -5.05 12.87
N PRO A 9 17.10 -6.22 12.23
CA PRO A 9 17.32 -6.33 10.79
C PRO A 9 16.33 -5.44 10.03
N PRO A 10 16.69 -5.01 8.82
CA PRO A 10 15.77 -4.26 7.97
C PRO A 10 14.48 -5.03 7.72
N LEU A 11 13.36 -4.32 7.75
CA LEU A 11 12.05 -4.88 7.45
C LEU A 11 11.64 -4.53 6.03
N ASN A 12 10.82 -5.38 5.44
CA ASN A 12 10.15 -5.13 4.18
C ASN A 12 8.74 -4.63 4.49
N ILE A 13 8.46 -3.37 4.14
CA ILE A 13 7.22 -2.70 4.53
C ILE A 13 6.49 -2.26 3.27
N VAL A 14 5.19 -2.57 3.20
CA VAL A 14 4.31 -2.12 2.13
C VAL A 14 3.41 -1.02 2.69
N ILE A 15 3.34 0.11 1.99
CA ILE A 15 2.46 1.23 2.37
C ILE A 15 1.40 1.38 1.30
N ALA A 16 0.14 1.18 1.67
CA ALA A 16 -1.01 1.36 0.79
C ALA A 16 -1.55 2.77 0.97
N CYS A 17 -1.32 3.65 0.00
CA CYS A 17 -1.59 5.08 0.13
C CYS A 17 -2.20 5.72 -1.12
N GLY A 18 -2.67 4.93 -2.06
CA GLY A 18 -3.22 5.46 -3.29
C GLY A 18 -4.64 6.00 -3.16
N GLY A 19 -5.07 6.72 -4.20
CA GLY A 19 -6.45 7.15 -4.37
C GLY A 19 -6.67 8.64 -4.21
N THR A 20 -6.05 9.28 -3.24
CA THR A 20 -6.14 10.74 -3.04
C THR A 20 -4.81 11.30 -2.54
N GLY A 21 -4.58 12.58 -2.77
CA GLY A 21 -3.41 13.26 -2.22
C GLY A 21 -3.37 13.25 -0.70
N GLY A 22 -4.54 13.20 -0.05
CA GLY A 22 -4.64 13.16 1.41
C GLY A 22 -4.09 11.88 2.01
N HIS A 23 -4.06 10.79 1.26
CA HIS A 23 -3.47 9.51 1.69
C HIS A 23 -2.06 9.31 1.13
N LEU A 24 -1.84 9.78 -0.08
CA LEU A 24 -0.61 9.57 -0.83
C LEU A 24 0.58 10.28 -0.21
N PHE A 25 0.48 11.58 0.03
CA PHE A 25 1.62 12.36 0.50
C PHE A 25 2.04 11.99 1.93
N PRO A 26 1.14 11.74 2.88
CA PRO A 26 1.54 11.16 4.16
C PRO A 26 2.22 9.79 4.01
N GLY A 27 1.74 8.96 3.09
CA GLY A 27 2.37 7.66 2.80
C GLY A 27 3.78 7.82 2.28
N ILE A 28 4.02 8.78 1.39
CA ILE A 28 5.37 9.07 0.88
C ILE A 28 6.28 9.56 2.01
N ALA A 29 5.79 10.42 2.88
CA ALA A 29 6.57 10.91 4.00
C ALA A 29 7.00 9.78 4.94
N VAL A 30 6.08 8.87 5.25
CA VAL A 30 6.38 7.69 6.06
C VAL A 30 7.39 6.79 5.35
N ALA A 31 7.23 6.59 4.05
CA ALA A 31 8.16 5.77 3.26
C ALA A 31 9.57 6.33 3.28
N GLN A 32 9.71 7.64 3.11
CA GLN A 32 11.01 8.31 3.15
C GLN A 32 11.69 8.13 4.51
N GLU A 33 10.93 8.27 5.58
CA GLU A 33 11.48 8.10 6.93
C GLU A 33 11.89 6.65 7.21
N LEU A 34 11.06 5.69 6.80
CA LEU A 34 11.38 4.28 6.97
C LEU A 34 12.60 3.87 6.15
N LYS A 35 12.71 4.37 4.92
CA LYS A 35 13.86 4.13 4.07
C LYS A 35 15.13 4.71 4.69
N LYS A 36 15.04 5.90 5.25
CA LYS A 36 16.14 6.55 5.96
C LYS A 36 16.62 5.71 7.14
N ARG A 37 15.70 5.00 7.79
CA ARG A 37 16.01 4.10 8.91
C ARG A 37 16.51 2.72 8.47
N GLY A 38 16.71 2.51 7.19
CA GLY A 38 17.29 1.28 6.65
C GLY A 38 16.30 0.21 6.21
N HIS A 39 15.00 0.50 6.23
CA HIS A 39 14.00 -0.46 5.79
C HIS A 39 13.79 -0.41 4.29
N LYS A 40 13.31 -1.51 3.72
CA LYS A 40 12.87 -1.57 2.34
C LYS A 40 11.38 -1.27 2.30
N VAL A 41 10.99 -0.31 1.46
CA VAL A 41 9.61 0.16 1.42
C VAL A 41 9.07 0.07 -0.01
N THR A 42 7.89 -0.50 -0.15
CA THR A 42 7.13 -0.54 -1.39
C THR A 42 5.85 0.25 -1.17
N LEU A 43 5.59 1.23 -2.05
CA LEU A 43 4.37 2.03 -2.00
C LEU A 43 3.36 1.47 -3.00
N LEU A 44 2.19 1.15 -2.50
CA LEU A 44 1.10 0.65 -3.31
C LEU A 44 0.14 1.80 -3.59
N ILE A 45 0.06 2.19 -4.85
CA ILE A 45 -0.72 3.34 -5.31
C ILE A 45 -1.78 2.88 -6.32
N SER A 46 -2.68 3.79 -6.69
CA SER A 46 -3.69 3.51 -7.71
C SER A 46 -3.26 4.06 -9.07
N GLN A 47 -4.04 3.79 -10.10
CA GLN A 47 -3.82 4.33 -11.44
C GLN A 47 -4.31 5.76 -11.61
N LYS A 48 -4.80 6.41 -10.54
CA LYS A 48 -5.29 7.78 -10.61
C LYS A 48 -4.17 8.75 -10.97
N LYS A 49 -4.54 9.88 -11.58
CA LYS A 49 -3.59 10.87 -12.10
C LYS A 49 -2.64 11.41 -11.03
N VAL A 50 -3.14 11.68 -9.81
CA VAL A 50 -2.31 12.18 -8.72
C VAL A 50 -1.23 11.17 -8.33
N ASP A 51 -1.58 9.89 -8.32
CA ASP A 51 -0.65 8.83 -7.98
C ASP A 51 0.41 8.67 -9.06
N ALA A 52 0.00 8.70 -10.34
CA ALA A 52 0.94 8.60 -11.45
C ALA A 52 1.94 9.75 -11.46
N GLN A 53 1.50 10.97 -11.16
CA GLN A 53 2.37 12.13 -11.10
C GLN A 53 3.36 12.03 -9.93
N ALA A 54 2.91 11.55 -8.78
CA ALA A 54 3.79 11.36 -7.63
C ALA A 54 4.88 10.33 -7.91
N SER A 55 4.55 9.24 -8.60
CA SER A 55 5.55 8.22 -8.93
C SER A 55 6.65 8.77 -9.84
N LYS A 56 6.36 9.77 -10.66
CA LYS A 56 7.36 10.44 -11.48
C LYS A 56 8.24 11.38 -10.65
N ASN A 57 7.65 12.09 -9.68
CA ASN A 57 8.36 13.09 -8.87
C ASN A 57 9.25 12.47 -7.79
N TYR A 58 8.93 11.25 -7.37
CA TYR A 58 9.66 10.53 -6.30
C TYR A 58 10.24 9.23 -6.85
N GLY A 59 11.06 9.34 -7.92
CA GLY A 59 11.58 8.17 -8.63
C GLY A 59 12.56 7.29 -7.82
N ASP A 60 12.99 7.75 -6.65
CA ASP A 60 13.83 6.96 -5.75
C ASP A 60 13.03 5.98 -4.89
N LEU A 61 11.69 6.04 -4.93
CA LEU A 61 10.80 5.15 -4.21
C LEU A 61 10.27 4.07 -5.13
N ASP A 62 10.02 2.88 -4.58
CA ASP A 62 9.44 1.76 -5.31
C ASP A 62 7.92 1.84 -5.27
N PHE A 63 7.32 2.21 -6.41
CA PHE A 63 5.87 2.30 -6.55
C PHE A 63 5.34 1.11 -7.31
N ARG A 64 4.26 0.53 -6.79
CA ARG A 64 3.49 -0.52 -7.46
C ARG A 64 2.05 -0.05 -7.60
N VAL A 65 1.43 -0.37 -8.71
CA VAL A 65 0.08 0.13 -9.03
C VAL A 65 -0.94 -0.99 -8.84
N ILE A 66 -1.99 -0.69 -8.07
CA ILE A 66 -3.15 -1.55 -7.93
C ILE A 66 -4.37 -0.82 -8.50
N GLU A 67 -5.26 -1.58 -9.16
CA GLU A 67 -6.48 -0.99 -9.69
C GLU A 67 -7.36 -0.45 -8.56
N ALA A 68 -7.76 0.82 -8.66
CA ALA A 68 -8.67 1.43 -7.72
C ALA A 68 -10.08 0.86 -7.94
N ILE A 69 -10.72 0.48 -6.84
CA ILE A 69 -12.05 -0.10 -6.86
C ILE A 69 -13.02 0.89 -6.26
N ALA A 70 -14.07 1.22 -7.01
CA ALA A 70 -15.13 2.09 -6.52
C ALA A 70 -16.30 1.25 -6.03
N MET A 71 -16.91 1.67 -4.92
CA MET A 71 -18.16 1.05 -4.47
C MET A 71 -19.25 1.28 -5.52
N PRO A 72 -20.05 0.25 -5.85
CA PRO A 72 -21.15 0.42 -6.80
C PRO A 72 -22.22 1.35 -6.22
N LYS A 73 -22.71 2.27 -7.08
CA LYS A 73 -23.76 3.22 -6.68
C LYS A 73 -25.10 2.53 -6.49
N ILE A 74 -25.36 1.47 -7.26
CA ILE A 74 -26.57 0.67 -7.19
C ILE A 74 -26.18 -0.72 -6.71
N PRO A 75 -26.51 -1.10 -5.46
CA PRO A 75 -25.98 -2.33 -4.87
C PRO A 75 -26.33 -3.61 -5.62
N SER A 76 -27.50 -3.66 -6.27
CA SER A 76 -27.98 -4.89 -6.92
C SER A 76 -27.33 -5.16 -8.28
N LEU A 77 -26.91 -4.12 -9.03
CA LEU A 77 -26.45 -4.29 -10.41
C LEU A 77 -24.92 -4.43 -10.53
N GLY A 78 -24.17 -3.83 -9.60
CA GLY A 78 -22.72 -3.85 -9.67
C GLY A 78 -22.05 -4.82 -8.71
N LEU A 79 -22.83 -5.56 -7.92
CA LEU A 79 -22.30 -6.31 -6.80
C LEU A 79 -21.39 -7.47 -7.22
N LEU A 80 -21.78 -8.20 -8.26
CA LEU A 80 -20.95 -9.31 -8.76
C LEU A 80 -19.64 -8.80 -9.36
N GLY A 81 -19.70 -7.74 -10.16
CA GLY A 81 -18.50 -7.13 -10.74
C GLY A 81 -17.60 -6.52 -9.67
N PHE A 82 -18.20 -5.89 -8.67
CA PHE A 82 -17.46 -5.36 -7.53
C PHE A 82 -16.76 -6.48 -6.76
N GLY A 83 -17.48 -7.56 -6.46
CA GLY A 83 -16.90 -8.71 -5.75
C GLY A 83 -15.74 -9.34 -6.50
N LEU A 84 -15.85 -9.44 -7.82
CA LEU A 84 -14.78 -9.98 -8.65
C LEU A 84 -13.56 -9.06 -8.66
N ARG A 85 -13.77 -7.76 -8.80
CA ARG A 85 -12.66 -6.79 -8.75
C ARG A 85 -12.00 -6.77 -7.39
N LEU A 86 -12.78 -6.85 -6.33
CA LEU A 86 -12.25 -6.92 -4.97
C LEU A 86 -11.41 -8.19 -4.77
N TYR A 87 -11.91 -9.33 -5.24
CA TYR A 87 -11.17 -10.58 -5.17
C TYR A 87 -9.83 -10.48 -5.92
N LYS A 88 -9.85 -9.92 -7.13
CA LYS A 88 -8.62 -9.73 -7.92
C LYS A 88 -7.63 -8.80 -7.20
N ALA A 89 -8.13 -7.74 -6.58
CA ALA A 89 -7.28 -6.81 -5.85
C ALA A 89 -6.65 -7.45 -4.61
N ILE A 90 -7.42 -8.26 -3.90
CA ILE A 90 -6.91 -9.00 -2.74
C ILE A 90 -5.86 -10.01 -3.19
N ARG A 91 -6.12 -10.74 -4.28
CA ARG A 91 -5.16 -11.69 -4.82
C ARG A 91 -3.88 -11.00 -5.30
N PHE A 92 -4.01 -9.88 -6.00
CA PHE A 92 -2.87 -9.08 -6.41
C PHE A 92 -2.05 -8.64 -5.20
N SER A 93 -2.72 -8.14 -4.17
CA SER A 93 -2.08 -7.72 -2.94
C SER A 93 -1.34 -8.87 -2.26
N ARG A 94 -1.98 -10.02 -2.16
CA ARG A 94 -1.37 -11.22 -1.59
C ARG A 94 -0.09 -11.62 -2.33
N ASN A 95 -0.15 -11.62 -3.66
CA ASN A 95 1.00 -11.96 -4.49
C ASN A 95 2.13 -10.95 -4.32
N LEU A 96 1.80 -9.66 -4.23
CA LEU A 96 2.79 -8.63 -3.97
C LEU A 96 3.46 -8.81 -2.61
N LEU A 97 2.68 -9.10 -1.57
CA LEU A 97 3.22 -9.33 -0.23
C LEU A 97 4.18 -10.51 -0.20
N ASP A 98 3.88 -11.56 -0.96
CA ASP A 98 4.79 -12.71 -1.11
C ASP A 98 6.04 -12.32 -1.89
N GLU A 99 5.89 -11.59 -2.99
CA GLU A 99 7.00 -11.18 -3.84
C GLU A 99 8.03 -10.34 -3.08
N VAL A 100 7.56 -9.39 -2.27
CA VAL A 100 8.47 -8.52 -1.51
C VAL A 100 8.81 -9.09 -0.13
N SER A 101 8.27 -10.24 0.23
CA SER A 101 8.45 -10.84 1.56
C SER A 101 8.08 -9.85 2.66
N ALA A 102 6.89 -9.29 2.57
CA ALA A 102 6.46 -8.20 3.46
C ALA A 102 6.42 -8.64 4.92
N ASP A 103 7.00 -7.81 5.78
CA ASP A 103 6.97 -7.97 7.24
C ASP A 103 5.85 -7.18 7.88
N ALA A 104 5.44 -6.09 7.25
CA ALA A 104 4.38 -5.23 7.75
C ALA A 104 3.69 -4.50 6.60
N VAL A 105 2.43 -4.16 6.80
CA VAL A 105 1.63 -3.35 5.86
C VAL A 105 1.03 -2.18 6.62
N ILE A 106 1.17 -0.99 6.05
CA ILE A 106 0.57 0.23 6.60
C ILE A 106 -0.48 0.72 5.61
N GLY A 107 -1.73 0.79 6.05
CA GLY A 107 -2.82 1.39 5.27
C GLY A 107 -3.01 2.84 5.68
N MET A 108 -2.90 3.75 4.71
CA MET A 108 -3.03 5.19 4.97
C MET A 108 -4.46 5.70 4.89
N GLY A 109 -5.41 4.81 4.74
CA GLY A 109 -6.83 5.16 4.65
C GLY A 109 -7.37 5.00 3.23
N GLY A 110 -8.69 5.21 3.11
CA GLY A 110 -9.40 5.05 1.85
C GLY A 110 -9.66 3.59 1.49
N PHE A 111 -10.56 3.41 0.54
CA PHE A 111 -11.00 2.08 0.13
C PHE A 111 -9.87 1.30 -0.58
N THR A 112 -8.95 2.00 -1.23
CA THR A 112 -7.83 1.39 -1.94
C THR A 112 -6.87 0.65 -1.00
N SER A 113 -6.82 1.03 0.27
CA SER A 113 -5.96 0.35 1.25
C SER A 113 -6.54 -0.96 1.78
N PHE A 114 -7.84 -1.20 1.57
CA PHE A 114 -8.50 -2.38 2.12
C PHE A 114 -7.93 -3.71 1.59
N PRO A 115 -7.77 -3.91 0.26
CA PRO A 115 -7.25 -5.19 -0.24
C PRO A 115 -5.88 -5.56 0.32
N PRO A 116 -4.86 -4.68 0.32
CA PRO A 116 -3.57 -5.05 0.88
C PRO A 116 -3.59 -5.26 2.40
N VAL A 117 -4.35 -4.47 3.14
CA VAL A 117 -4.46 -4.65 4.59
C VAL A 117 -5.17 -5.97 4.91
N TYR A 118 -6.26 -6.27 4.20
CA TYR A 118 -6.97 -7.53 4.38
C TYR A 118 -6.10 -8.73 4.04
N ALA A 119 -5.39 -8.67 2.91
CA ALA A 119 -4.49 -9.74 2.49
C ALA A 119 -3.40 -9.98 3.53
N ALA A 120 -2.82 -8.92 4.07
CA ALA A 120 -1.79 -9.01 5.10
C ALA A 120 -2.34 -9.64 6.37
N HIS A 121 -3.52 -9.21 6.79
CA HIS A 121 -4.18 -9.79 7.97
C HIS A 121 -4.39 -11.29 7.81
N ARG A 122 -4.87 -11.73 6.65
CA ARG A 122 -5.09 -13.15 6.36
C ARG A 122 -3.80 -13.97 6.33
N LYS A 123 -2.67 -13.35 6.02
CA LYS A 123 -1.36 -13.99 6.00
C LYS A 123 -0.64 -13.95 7.34
N GLY A 124 -1.23 -13.32 8.37
CA GLY A 124 -0.58 -13.15 9.66
C GLY A 124 0.53 -12.10 9.67
N ILE A 125 0.55 -11.22 8.66
CA ILE A 125 1.51 -10.12 8.59
C ILE A 125 0.99 -8.96 9.44
N ARG A 126 1.88 -8.24 10.14
CA ARG A 126 1.50 -7.08 10.94
C ARG A 126 0.87 -6.00 10.08
N THR A 127 -0.25 -5.47 10.55
CA THR A 127 -0.98 -4.42 9.86
C THR A 127 -1.13 -3.19 10.75
N TYR A 128 -0.95 -2.02 10.15
CA TYR A 128 -1.14 -0.71 10.80
C TYR A 128 -2.06 0.09 9.92
N VAL A 129 -2.99 0.81 10.53
CA VAL A 129 -3.93 1.67 9.80
C VAL A 129 -3.82 3.08 10.36
N HIS A 130 -3.57 4.02 9.47
CA HIS A 130 -3.56 5.45 9.78
C HIS A 130 -4.87 6.05 9.27
N ASP A 131 -5.52 6.81 10.12
CA ASP A 131 -6.78 7.47 9.77
C ASP A 131 -6.56 8.98 9.69
#